data_3393e0a892eddc7de6c42216f1682500
#
_entry.id   3393e0a892eddc7de6c42216f1682500
#
_cell.length_a   1.000
_cell.length_b   1.000
_cell.length_c   1.000
_cell.angle_alpha   90.00
_cell.angle_beta   90.00
_cell.angle_gamma   90.00
#
_symmetry.space_group_name_H-M   'P 1'
#
loop_
_entity.id
_entity.type
_entity.pdbx_description
1 polymer ?
#
loop_
_entity_poly.entity_id
_entity_poly.type
_entity_poly.pdbx_seq_one_letter_code
_entity_poly.pdbx_strand_id
1 'polypeptide(L)' 'MAFKLVHAKYDRESERAYVELRDEDDDGGEILAVTILSFRTKARLSKQQIEDDIVRKARHILKRAAVSI' A
#
# COMPACT_ATOMS: atom_id res chain seq x y z
N MET A 1 1.61 16.82 7.84
CA MET A 1 1.86 15.37 7.85
C MET A 1 1.71 14.83 6.44
N ALA A 2 2.79 14.36 5.85
CA ALA A 2 2.78 13.88 4.48
C ALA A 2 3.45 12.50 4.40
N PHE A 3 2.66 11.50 4.03
CA PHE A 3 3.17 10.17 3.78
C PHE A 3 3.44 9.98 2.29
N LYS A 4 4.60 9.43 2.00
CA LYS A 4 5.03 9.16 0.64
C LYS A 4 5.21 7.67 0.44
N LEU A 5 4.84 7.19 -0.74
CA LEU A 5 5.08 5.81 -1.12
C LEU A 5 6.58 5.56 -1.27
N VAL A 6 7.11 4.63 -0.50
CA VAL A 6 8.51 4.22 -0.56
C VAL A 6 8.67 2.95 -1.37
N HIS A 7 7.75 2.03 -1.18
CA HIS A 7 7.86 0.70 -1.78
C HIS A 7 6.48 0.09 -1.96
N ALA A 8 6.26 -0.51 -3.12
CA ALA A 8 5.07 -1.30 -3.38
C ALA A 8 5.47 -2.57 -4.11
N LYS A 9 4.97 -3.69 -3.65
CA LYS A 9 5.34 -5.00 -4.18
C LYS A 9 4.10 -5.86 -4.31
N TYR A 10 4.02 -6.62 -5.39
CA TYR A 10 2.93 -7.52 -5.64
C TYR A 10 3.46 -8.91 -6.00
N ASP A 11 2.94 -9.93 -5.31
CA ASP A 11 3.23 -11.32 -5.62
C ASP A 11 1.99 -11.96 -6.25
N ARG A 12 2.08 -12.23 -7.53
CA ARG A 12 0.97 -12.79 -8.30
C ARG A 12 0.61 -14.20 -7.85
N GLU A 13 1.58 -15.00 -7.46
CA GLU A 13 1.33 -16.39 -7.06
C GLU A 13 0.55 -16.49 -5.77
N SER A 14 0.92 -15.70 -4.77
CA SER A 14 0.24 -15.71 -3.48
C SER A 14 -0.93 -14.74 -3.42
N GLU A 15 -1.12 -13.91 -4.44
CA GLU A 15 -2.12 -12.85 -4.49
C GLU A 15 -1.98 -11.88 -3.33
N ARG A 16 -0.75 -11.61 -2.90
CA ARG A 16 -0.47 -10.69 -1.80
C ARG A 16 0.19 -9.43 -2.33
N ALA A 17 -0.13 -8.33 -1.67
CA ALA A 17 0.50 -7.06 -1.95
C ALA A 17 1.06 -6.46 -0.67
N TYR A 18 2.10 -5.66 -0.82
CA TYR A 18 2.78 -5.02 0.29
C TYR A 18 3.11 -3.59 -0.08
N VAL A 19 2.86 -2.67 0.84
CA VAL A 19 3.17 -1.27 0.60
C VAL A 19 3.78 -0.66 1.84
N GLU A 20 4.81 0.16 1.64
CA GLU A 20 5.42 0.97 2.68
C GLU A 20 5.24 2.44 2.38
N LEU A 21 4.81 3.18 3.38
CA LEU A 21 4.67 4.62 3.34
C LEU A 21 5.55 5.23 4.42
N ARG A 22 6.21 6.32 4.09
CA ARG A 22 7.08 7.03 5.03
C ARG A 22 6.58 8.45 5.24
N ASP A 23 6.60 8.91 6.49
CA ASP A 23 6.26 10.29 6.82
C ASP A 23 7.47 11.18 6.53
N GLU A 24 7.33 12.07 5.56
CA GLU A 24 8.40 12.97 5.14
C GLU A 24 8.61 14.15 6.10
N ASP A 25 7.60 14.47 6.90
CA ASP A 25 7.63 15.62 7.78
C ASP A 25 8.33 15.35 9.10
N ASP A 26 8.65 14.09 9.38
CA ASP A 26 9.28 13.69 10.65
C ASP A 26 10.68 13.16 10.38
N ASP A 27 11.69 13.85 10.92
CA ASP A 27 13.11 13.46 10.79
C ASP A 27 13.38 12.07 11.37
N GLY A 28 12.60 11.63 12.34
CA GLY A 28 12.72 10.29 12.91
C GLY A 28 12.14 9.24 12.00
N GLY A 29 11.26 9.65 11.10
CA GLY A 29 10.71 8.81 10.04
C GLY A 29 9.78 7.73 10.53
N GLU A 30 8.49 8.05 10.68
CA GLU A 30 7.50 7.01 10.91
C GLU A 30 7.24 6.27 9.61
N ILE A 31 7.19 4.96 9.70
CA ILE A 31 6.92 4.09 8.54
C ILE A 31 5.63 3.32 8.81
N LEU A 32 4.71 3.39 7.86
CA LEU A 32 3.52 2.56 7.87
C LEU A 32 3.68 1.48 6.80
N ALA A 33 3.46 0.24 7.21
CA ALA A 33 3.51 -0.89 6.30
C ALA A 33 2.15 -1.58 6.28
N VAL A 34 1.65 -1.89 5.09
CA VAL A 34 0.38 -2.59 4.92
C VAL A 34 0.61 -3.82 4.07
N THR A 35 0.20 -4.98 4.58
CA THR A 35 0.19 -6.23 3.83
C THR A 35 -1.25 -6.57 3.48
N ILE A 36 -1.53 -6.69 2.18
CA ILE A 36 -2.84 -7.07 1.69
C ILE A 36 -2.79 -8.56 1.35
N LEU A 37 -3.52 -9.36 2.12
CA LEU A 37 -3.44 -10.82 2.02
C LEU A 37 -4.17 -11.39 0.81
N SER A 38 -5.15 -10.66 0.29
CA SER A 38 -5.92 -11.11 -0.85
C SER A 38 -6.08 -9.94 -1.82
N PHE A 39 -5.14 -9.83 -2.74
CA PHE A 39 -5.10 -8.76 -3.72
C PHE A 39 -5.07 -9.37 -5.12
N ARG A 40 -6.10 -9.10 -5.89
CA ARG A 40 -6.20 -9.59 -7.27
C ARG A 40 -6.21 -8.43 -8.23
N THR A 41 -5.42 -8.53 -9.28
CA THR A 41 -5.42 -7.56 -10.35
C THR A 41 -5.97 -8.20 -11.63
N LYS A 42 -6.48 -7.35 -12.50
CA LYS A 42 -6.83 -7.80 -13.84
C LYS A 42 -5.55 -8.14 -14.60
N ALA A 43 -5.63 -9.11 -15.50
CA ALA A 43 -4.52 -9.43 -16.38
C ALA A 43 -4.21 -8.23 -17.26
N ARG A 44 -2.95 -8.05 -17.62
CA ARG A 44 -2.48 -7.01 -18.56
C ARG A 44 -2.48 -5.58 -18.03
N LEU A 45 -2.51 -5.39 -16.72
CA LEU A 45 -2.27 -4.06 -16.19
C LEU A 45 -0.79 -3.73 -16.24
N SER A 46 -0.47 -2.45 -16.46
CA SER A 46 0.91 -1.99 -16.37
C SER A 46 1.36 -2.01 -14.91
N LYS A 47 2.68 -1.98 -14.71
CA LYS A 47 3.25 -1.92 -13.37
C LYS A 47 2.71 -0.71 -12.59
N GLN A 48 2.59 0.44 -13.25
CA GLN A 48 2.08 1.64 -12.63
C GLN A 48 0.61 1.50 -12.21
N GLN A 49 -0.20 0.87 -13.05
CA GLN A 49 -1.60 0.64 -12.72
C GLN A 49 -1.75 -0.30 -11.52
N ILE A 50 -0.90 -1.33 -11.44
CA ILE A 50 -0.89 -2.25 -10.30
C ILE A 50 -0.50 -1.50 -9.03
N GLU A 51 0.53 -0.67 -9.07
CA GLU A 51 0.95 0.13 -7.92
C GLU A 51 -0.15 1.09 -7.47
N ASP A 52 -0.83 1.74 -8.41
CA ASP A 52 -1.93 2.64 -8.08
C ASP A 52 -3.08 1.90 -7.38
N ASP A 53 -3.38 0.70 -7.82
CA ASP A 53 -4.42 -0.12 -7.20
C ASP A 53 -4.02 -0.56 -5.79
N ILE A 54 -2.75 -0.93 -5.61
CA ILE A 54 -2.23 -1.31 -4.29
C ILE A 54 -2.34 -0.14 -3.32
N VAL A 55 -1.92 1.04 -3.73
CA VAL A 55 -1.98 2.24 -2.90
C VAL A 55 -3.43 2.59 -2.55
N ARG A 56 -4.33 2.49 -3.50
CA ARG A 56 -5.76 2.75 -3.27
C ARG A 56 -6.33 1.79 -2.23
N LYS A 57 -6.01 0.51 -2.36
CA LYS A 57 -6.48 -0.51 -1.43
C LYS A 57 -5.89 -0.28 -0.04
N ALA A 58 -4.60 0.02 0.04
CA ALA A 58 -3.92 0.30 1.31
C ALA A 58 -4.54 1.51 2.01
N ARG A 59 -4.82 2.58 1.26
CA ARG A 59 -5.46 3.77 1.80
C ARG A 59 -6.83 3.45 2.40
N HIS A 60 -7.60 2.63 1.72
CA HIS A 60 -8.90 2.20 2.19
C HIS A 60 -8.78 1.41 3.49
N ILE A 61 -7.82 0.49 3.59
CA ILE A 61 -7.57 -0.30 4.78
C ILE A 61 -7.16 0.60 5.95
N LEU A 62 -6.28 1.55 5.71
CA LEU A 62 -5.82 2.47 6.74
C LEU A 62 -6.95 3.35 7.28
N LYS A 63 -7.85 3.81 6.41
CA LYS A 63 -9.02 4.57 6.85
C LYS A 63 -9.92 3.74 7.75
N ARG A 64 -10.18 2.49 7.39
CA ARG A 64 -11.00 1.61 8.19
C ARG A 64 -10.36 1.31 9.54
N ALA A 65 -9.06 1.06 9.55
CA ALA A 65 -8.32 0.81 10.79
C ALA A 65 -8.38 2.02 11.71
N ALA A 66 -8.19 3.22 11.17
CA ALA A 66 -8.22 4.45 11.96
C ALA A 66 -9.59 4.67 12.63
N VAL A 67 -10.66 4.30 11.95
CA VAL A 67 -12.03 4.43 12.50
C VAL A 67 -12.30 3.36 13.55
N SER A 68 -11.70 2.17 13.40
CA SER A 68 -11.98 1.02 14.27
C SER A 68 -11.16 1.01 15.56
N ILE A 69 -10.05 1.71 15.56
CA ILE A 69 -9.18 1.81 16.75
C ILE A 69 -9.61 3.01 17.61
#